data_3b8f42d039dab81ddb053dda579512a2
#
_entry.id   3b8f42d039dab81ddb053dda579512a2
#
_cell.length_a   1.000
_cell.length_b   1.000
_cell.length_c   1.000
_cell.angle_alpha   90.00
_cell.angle_beta   90.00
_cell.angle_gamma   90.00
#
_symmetry.space_group_name_H-M   'P 1'
#
loop_
_entity.id
_entity.type
_entity.pdbx_description
1 polymer ?
#
loop_
_entity_poly.entity_id
_entity_poly.type
_entity_poly.pdbx_seq_one_letter_code
_entity_poly.pdbx_strand_id
1 'polypeptide(L)'
;MKIYSLAFLLLFLYPLVFPITDSEQKLNKNKPGVANIVFKSTNGGQSWQDISEGLPGDKLEGSLFVNDRGFYLRTGNFIYHNKPNNKAPFWEKEIFPDDHSNIAPGKSGIFAWNYHQGQFRQKINGSSEWSPIYENFQLKGILDVFETAGGTVFIVCDRGRGLFRSTDNGKNWKEVTRGVWKLVESNGVLMANSINGIIRSTDDGETWETVISEGSVGIDIAPIDGGFAAITFNTQSDTRRVRTSYDGGKNWQAIDADLPPSMKISSIIQVGDYFFCGHPNGIYRSRDKGKTWQLILPSIENKVFNLSVSGNVIYAIPSAGC
;
A
#
# COMPACT_ATOMS: atom_id res chain seq x y z
N MET A 1 55.44 -2.81 60.94
CA MET A 1 55.04 -3.61 59.78
C MET A 1 53.52 -3.64 59.75
N LYS A 2 52.90 -2.78 58.92
CA LYS A 2 51.40 -2.69 58.80
C LYS A 2 50.99 -3.43 57.52
N ILE A 3 50.23 -4.47 57.74
CA ILE A 3 49.65 -5.28 56.68
C ILE A 3 48.34 -4.63 56.23
N TYR A 4 48.29 -4.12 54.99
CA TYR A 4 47.02 -3.64 54.37
C TYR A 4 46.32 -4.81 53.68
N SER A 5 45.14 -5.15 54.19
CA SER A 5 44.23 -6.12 53.57
C SER A 5 43.50 -5.42 52.43
N LEU A 6 43.69 -5.90 51.20
CA LEU A 6 42.99 -5.45 50.00
C LEU A 6 41.72 -6.27 49.86
N ALA A 7 40.57 -5.66 50.17
CA ALA A 7 39.28 -6.27 49.92
C ALA A 7 38.89 -6.10 48.43
N PHE A 8 38.88 -7.20 47.69
CA PHE A 8 38.35 -7.26 46.31
C PHE A 8 36.81 -7.24 46.36
N LEU A 9 36.23 -6.13 45.93
CA LEU A 9 34.79 -6.02 45.74
C LEU A 9 34.41 -6.62 44.37
N LEU A 10 33.93 -7.85 44.34
CA LEU A 10 33.37 -8.50 43.15
C LEU A 10 31.97 -7.92 42.92
N LEU A 11 31.88 -6.97 41.99
CA LEU A 11 30.61 -6.51 41.43
C LEU A 11 30.06 -7.61 40.51
N PHE A 12 29.08 -8.37 40.98
CA PHE A 12 28.27 -9.22 40.17
C PHE A 12 27.37 -8.36 39.30
N LEU A 13 27.73 -8.19 38.04
CA LEU A 13 26.81 -7.73 36.98
C LEU A 13 25.80 -8.83 36.72
N TYR A 14 24.63 -8.77 37.38
CA TYR A 14 23.49 -9.51 36.98
C TYR A 14 22.97 -8.92 35.64
N PRO A 15 22.89 -9.69 34.55
CA PRO A 15 22.14 -9.24 33.40
C PRO A 15 20.69 -9.08 33.84
N LEU A 16 20.16 -7.86 33.79
CA LEU A 16 18.73 -7.59 33.86
C LEU A 16 18.08 -8.25 32.65
N VAL A 17 17.74 -9.53 32.80
CA VAL A 17 16.83 -10.22 31.90
C VAL A 17 15.45 -9.61 32.17
N PHE A 18 15.09 -8.60 31.38
CA PHE A 18 13.70 -8.19 31.33
C PHE A 18 12.91 -9.40 30.80
N PRO A 19 11.90 -9.87 31.48
CA PRO A 19 11.02 -10.87 30.92
C PRO A 19 10.42 -10.23 29.66
N ILE A 20 10.72 -10.80 28.50
CA ILE A 20 9.92 -10.58 27.31
C ILE A 20 8.55 -11.12 27.69
N THR A 21 7.66 -10.25 28.13
CA THR A 21 6.24 -10.59 28.20
C THR A 21 5.84 -10.86 26.77
N ASP A 22 5.74 -12.14 26.42
CA ASP A 22 4.94 -12.63 25.32
C ASP A 22 3.51 -12.12 25.56
N SER A 23 3.28 -10.87 25.19
CA SER A 23 1.93 -10.43 24.92
C SER A 23 1.55 -11.14 23.62
N GLU A 24 1.07 -12.39 23.74
CA GLU A 24 0.22 -12.97 22.71
C GLU A 24 -0.79 -11.88 22.34
N GLN A 25 -0.56 -11.23 21.21
CA GLN A 25 -1.55 -10.32 20.63
C GLN A 25 -2.74 -11.21 20.28
N LYS A 26 -3.65 -11.38 21.24
CA LYS A 26 -4.92 -12.05 21.02
C LYS A 26 -5.65 -11.20 19.99
N LEU A 27 -5.54 -11.60 18.72
CA LEU A 27 -6.60 -11.33 17.77
C LEU A 27 -7.88 -11.74 18.50
N ASN A 28 -8.72 -10.78 18.82
CA ASN A 28 -10.04 -11.05 19.35
C ASN A 28 -10.73 -11.94 18.32
N LYS A 29 -10.65 -13.26 18.51
CA LYS A 29 -11.38 -14.24 17.68
C LYS A 29 -12.85 -14.06 18.00
N ASN A 30 -13.41 -13.06 17.33
CA ASN A 30 -14.81 -12.71 17.44
C ASN A 30 -15.64 -13.75 16.71
N LYS A 31 -16.76 -14.02 17.33
CA LYS A 31 -17.99 -14.69 16.89
C LYS A 31 -17.86 -15.56 15.62
N PRO A 32 -18.33 -16.80 15.62
CA PRO A 32 -18.43 -17.63 14.43
C PRO A 32 -19.24 -16.87 13.36
N GLY A 33 -18.63 -16.60 12.19
CA GLY A 33 -19.30 -15.99 11.05
C GLY A 33 -18.80 -14.61 10.62
N VAL A 34 -17.80 -14.01 11.28
CA VAL A 34 -17.18 -12.76 10.79
C VAL A 34 -15.91 -13.11 10.04
N ALA A 35 -15.90 -12.80 8.77
CA ALA A 35 -14.73 -13.01 7.90
C ALA A 35 -13.60 -12.05 8.31
N ASN A 36 -12.39 -12.57 8.52
CA ASN A 36 -11.16 -11.80 8.76
C ASN A 36 -10.70 -11.14 7.45
N ILE A 37 -11.38 -10.08 7.01
CA ILE A 37 -11.19 -9.45 5.70
C ILE A 37 -10.35 -8.18 5.80
N VAL A 38 -10.62 -7.34 6.79
CA VAL A 38 -9.92 -6.06 6.98
C VAL A 38 -9.55 -5.88 8.44
N PHE A 39 -8.26 -5.63 8.67
CA PHE A 39 -7.74 -5.26 9.98
C PHE A 39 -7.30 -3.80 9.98
N LYS A 40 -7.43 -3.15 11.14
CA LYS A 40 -7.09 -1.75 11.35
C LYS A 40 -6.21 -1.60 12.59
N SER A 41 -5.17 -0.79 12.48
CA SER A 41 -4.35 -0.36 13.63
C SER A 41 -4.29 1.17 13.66
N THR A 42 -4.50 1.75 14.85
CA THR A 42 -4.43 3.20 15.11
C THR A 42 -3.27 3.60 16.01
N ASN A 43 -2.41 2.64 16.38
CA ASN A 43 -1.33 2.80 17.35
C ASN A 43 0.02 2.27 16.84
N GLY A 44 0.31 2.45 15.53
CA GLY A 44 1.56 2.02 14.94
C GLY A 44 1.78 0.51 14.93
N GLY A 45 0.72 -0.27 14.75
CA GLY A 45 0.78 -1.73 14.66
C GLY A 45 0.95 -2.44 16.01
N GLN A 46 0.82 -1.74 17.15
CA GLN A 46 0.90 -2.37 18.47
C GLN A 46 -0.31 -3.26 18.77
N SER A 47 -1.48 -2.89 18.26
CA SER A 47 -2.67 -3.73 18.27
C SER A 47 -3.46 -3.60 16.98
N TRP A 48 -4.22 -4.65 16.67
CA TRP A 48 -5.01 -4.75 15.45
C TRP A 48 -6.46 -5.08 15.81
N GLN A 49 -7.38 -4.37 15.17
CA GLN A 49 -8.81 -4.58 15.30
C GLN A 49 -9.35 -5.15 13.98
N ASP A 50 -10.08 -6.24 14.03
CA ASP A 50 -10.89 -6.71 12.93
C ASP A 50 -12.08 -5.76 12.75
N ILE A 51 -12.20 -5.15 11.57
CA ILE A 51 -13.29 -4.24 11.19
C ILE A 51 -14.14 -4.82 10.07
N SER A 52 -14.09 -6.13 9.85
CA SER A 52 -14.81 -6.81 8.76
C SER A 52 -16.32 -6.82 8.92
N GLU A 53 -16.83 -6.60 10.15
CA GLU A 53 -18.26 -6.57 10.44
C GLU A 53 -18.98 -5.52 9.58
N GLY A 54 -20.01 -5.95 8.85
CA GLY A 54 -20.79 -5.10 7.94
C GLY A 54 -20.32 -5.10 6.49
N LEU A 55 -19.22 -5.79 6.17
CA LEU A 55 -18.81 -6.05 4.79
C LEU A 55 -19.53 -7.29 4.21
N PRO A 56 -19.78 -7.33 2.90
CA PRO A 56 -20.42 -8.47 2.27
C PRO A 56 -19.43 -9.63 2.07
N GLY A 57 -19.84 -10.84 2.44
CA GLY A 57 -19.14 -12.09 2.12
C GLY A 57 -17.83 -12.33 2.84
N ASP A 58 -17.11 -13.35 2.36
CA ASP A 58 -15.88 -13.85 2.96
C ASP A 58 -14.62 -13.33 2.25
N LYS A 59 -14.78 -12.57 1.17
CA LYS A 59 -13.71 -12.05 0.34
C LYS A 59 -14.02 -10.62 -0.10
N LEU A 60 -12.99 -9.81 -0.22
CA LEU A 60 -13.10 -8.53 -0.90
C LEU A 60 -13.13 -8.78 -2.41
N GLU A 61 -14.30 -8.71 -2.99
CA GLU A 61 -14.50 -8.71 -4.44
C GLU A 61 -14.76 -7.26 -4.86
N GLY A 62 -13.92 -6.73 -5.76
CA GLY A 62 -14.04 -5.36 -6.25
C GLY A 62 -12.78 -4.53 -6.03
N SER A 63 -12.89 -3.25 -6.35
CA SER A 63 -11.78 -2.31 -6.22
C SER A 63 -11.78 -1.61 -4.87
N LEU A 64 -10.60 -1.29 -4.39
CA LEU A 64 -10.40 -0.57 -3.13
C LEU A 64 -9.26 0.44 -3.25
N PHE A 65 -9.32 1.48 -2.44
CA PHE A 65 -8.21 2.39 -2.21
C PHE A 65 -8.26 2.96 -0.79
N VAL A 66 -7.12 3.48 -0.34
CA VAL A 66 -6.98 4.21 0.92
C VAL A 66 -6.33 5.56 0.64
N ASN A 67 -6.86 6.62 1.22
CA ASN A 67 -6.31 7.97 1.17
C ASN A 67 -6.44 8.66 2.54
N ASP A 68 -6.19 9.95 2.63
CA ASP A 68 -6.29 10.77 3.85
C ASP A 68 -7.70 10.77 4.49
N ARG A 69 -8.73 10.44 3.74
CA ARG A 69 -10.13 10.37 4.22
C ARG A 69 -10.52 9.00 4.76
N GLY A 70 -9.75 7.97 4.49
CA GLY A 70 -9.98 6.62 4.97
C GLY A 70 -9.91 5.55 3.90
N PHE A 71 -10.57 4.45 4.18
CA PHE A 71 -10.63 3.27 3.34
C PHE A 71 -11.94 3.24 2.57
N TYR A 72 -11.86 3.05 1.25
CA TYR A 72 -12.98 2.89 0.35
C TYR A 72 -12.93 1.51 -0.31
N LEU A 73 -14.04 0.81 -0.29
CA LEU A 73 -14.23 -0.47 -0.96
C LEU A 73 -15.48 -0.40 -1.83
N ARG A 74 -15.33 -0.73 -3.09
CA ARG A 74 -16.44 -0.91 -4.00
C ARG A 74 -16.67 -2.41 -4.24
N THR A 75 -17.86 -2.91 -3.96
CA THR A 75 -18.26 -4.30 -4.23
C THR A 75 -19.77 -4.40 -4.49
N GLY A 76 -20.17 -5.19 -5.50
CA GLY A 76 -21.54 -5.20 -5.98
C GLY A 76 -22.02 -3.80 -6.36
N ASN A 77 -23.21 -3.41 -5.96
CA ASN A 77 -23.79 -2.08 -6.21
C ASN A 77 -23.56 -1.12 -5.04
N PHE A 78 -22.44 -1.26 -4.31
CA PHE A 78 -22.19 -0.45 -3.13
C PHE A 78 -20.75 0.03 -3.06
N ILE A 79 -20.58 1.23 -2.48
CA ILE A 79 -19.32 1.71 -1.95
C ILE A 79 -19.43 1.70 -0.44
N TYR A 80 -18.46 1.08 0.22
CA TYR A 80 -18.26 1.06 1.66
C TYR A 80 -17.13 2.01 2.01
N HIS A 81 -17.35 2.85 3.01
CA HIS A 81 -16.35 3.81 3.47
C HIS A 81 -16.09 3.64 4.96
N ASN A 82 -14.85 3.43 5.34
CA ASN A 82 -14.38 3.47 6.72
C ASN A 82 -13.53 4.71 6.94
N LYS A 83 -13.99 5.65 7.75
CA LYS A 83 -13.20 6.81 8.17
C LYS A 83 -12.14 6.40 9.21
N PRO A 84 -10.97 7.06 9.28
CA PRO A 84 -9.88 6.67 10.18
C PRO A 84 -10.31 6.49 11.64
N ASN A 85 -11.19 7.36 12.13
CA ASN A 85 -11.62 7.39 13.53
C ASN A 85 -12.98 6.71 13.80
N ASN A 86 -13.58 6.02 12.80
CA ASN A 86 -14.86 5.34 12.99
C ASN A 86 -14.75 4.24 14.03
N LYS A 87 -15.77 4.22 14.91
CA LYS A 87 -16.12 3.11 15.78
C LYS A 87 -17.24 2.30 15.13
N ALA A 88 -17.58 1.13 15.71
CA ALA A 88 -18.70 0.34 15.18
C ALA A 88 -20.03 1.16 15.20
N PRO A 89 -20.84 1.08 14.13
CA PRO A 89 -20.58 0.34 12.88
C PRO A 89 -19.44 0.96 12.09
N PHE A 90 -18.52 0.10 11.60
CA PHE A 90 -17.27 0.59 10.97
C PHE A 90 -17.46 1.19 9.60
N TRP A 91 -18.52 0.82 8.89
CA TRP A 91 -18.71 1.12 7.48
C TRP A 91 -19.94 1.99 7.23
N GLU A 92 -19.71 3.13 6.60
CA GLU A 92 -20.74 3.87 5.90
C GLU A 92 -20.95 3.22 4.53
N LYS A 93 -22.20 3.09 4.10
CA LYS A 93 -22.56 2.40 2.86
C LYS A 93 -23.41 3.31 1.99
N GLU A 94 -23.03 3.45 0.73
CA GLU A 94 -23.82 4.16 -0.27
C GLU A 94 -24.07 3.28 -1.50
N ILE A 95 -25.20 3.54 -2.19
CA ILE A 95 -25.52 2.87 -3.43
C ILE A 95 -24.66 3.45 -4.55
N PHE A 96 -24.06 2.58 -5.35
CA PHE A 96 -23.37 2.92 -6.56
C PHE A 96 -24.12 2.30 -7.75
N PRO A 97 -24.48 3.08 -8.79
CA PRO A 97 -25.43 2.63 -9.81
C PRO A 97 -24.86 1.64 -10.85
N ASP A 98 -23.60 1.25 -10.72
CA ASP A 98 -22.90 0.39 -11.67
C ASP A 98 -22.13 -0.72 -10.94
N ASP A 99 -22.42 -1.96 -11.23
CA ASP A 99 -21.82 -3.15 -10.59
C ASP A 99 -20.50 -3.61 -11.23
N HIS A 100 -20.05 -2.96 -12.31
CA HIS A 100 -18.84 -3.32 -13.06
C HIS A 100 -17.74 -2.26 -13.02
N SER A 101 -17.94 -1.15 -12.30
CA SER A 101 -16.94 -0.09 -12.22
C SER A 101 -15.91 -0.33 -11.13
N ASN A 102 -14.70 0.14 -11.38
CA ASN A 102 -13.64 0.29 -10.38
C ASN A 102 -13.64 1.71 -9.79
N ILE A 103 -12.96 1.91 -8.68
CA ILE A 103 -12.82 3.21 -8.04
C ILE A 103 -11.35 3.53 -7.73
N ALA A 104 -11.00 4.82 -7.80
CA ALA A 104 -9.70 5.35 -7.38
C ALA A 104 -9.86 6.72 -6.71
N PRO A 105 -8.87 7.16 -5.92
CA PRO A 105 -8.88 8.51 -5.36
C PRO A 105 -8.63 9.53 -6.46
N GLY A 106 -9.37 10.64 -6.42
CA GLY A 106 -9.10 11.85 -7.18
C GLY A 106 -8.83 13.02 -6.23
N LYS A 107 -8.17 14.06 -6.72
CA LYS A 107 -7.88 15.28 -5.96
C LYS A 107 -9.16 15.91 -5.38
N SER A 108 -10.21 15.93 -6.17
CA SER A 108 -11.49 16.54 -5.79
C SER A 108 -12.54 15.55 -5.32
N GLY A 109 -12.24 14.25 -5.25
CA GLY A 109 -13.22 13.24 -4.88
C GLY A 109 -12.81 11.82 -5.22
N ILE A 110 -13.75 11.09 -5.82
CA ILE A 110 -13.58 9.68 -6.21
C ILE A 110 -13.80 9.57 -7.71
N PHE A 111 -12.88 8.90 -8.39
CA PHE A 111 -13.09 8.43 -9.76
C PHE A 111 -13.75 7.05 -9.76
N ALA A 112 -14.60 6.80 -10.74
CA ALA A 112 -15.10 5.48 -11.07
C ALA A 112 -15.05 5.27 -12.57
N TRP A 113 -14.72 4.04 -13.00
CA TRP A 113 -14.68 3.70 -14.41
C TRP A 113 -15.11 2.26 -14.66
N ASN A 114 -15.80 2.05 -15.75
CA ASN A 114 -16.15 0.72 -16.19
C ASN A 114 -15.00 0.11 -17.01
N TYR A 115 -14.46 -1.02 -16.53
CA TYR A 115 -13.33 -1.71 -17.17
C TYR A 115 -13.61 -2.08 -18.62
N HIS A 116 -14.84 -2.56 -18.93
CA HIS A 116 -15.20 -3.05 -20.24
C HIS A 116 -15.66 -1.96 -21.22
N GLN A 117 -16.29 -0.92 -20.71
CA GLN A 117 -16.93 0.12 -21.53
C GLN A 117 -16.10 1.40 -21.64
N GLY A 118 -15.12 1.61 -20.75
CA GLY A 118 -14.30 2.81 -20.74
C GLY A 118 -15.08 4.07 -20.33
N GLN A 119 -16.20 3.91 -19.62
CA GLN A 119 -16.96 5.05 -19.10
C GLN A 119 -16.35 5.52 -17.78
N PHE A 120 -16.13 6.81 -17.69
CA PHE A 120 -15.60 7.45 -16.47
C PHE A 120 -16.64 8.33 -15.81
N ARG A 121 -16.65 8.32 -14.49
CA ARG A 121 -17.45 9.19 -13.65
C ARG A 121 -16.61 9.74 -12.51
N GLN A 122 -16.99 10.91 -12.02
CA GLN A 122 -16.39 11.51 -10.82
C GLN A 122 -17.50 11.87 -9.84
N LYS A 123 -17.24 11.62 -8.57
CA LYS A 123 -18.01 12.13 -7.45
C LYS A 123 -17.15 13.13 -6.69
N ILE A 124 -17.53 14.41 -6.74
CA ILE A 124 -16.83 15.47 -6.02
C ILE A 124 -17.14 15.35 -4.52
N ASN A 125 -16.16 15.68 -3.69
CA ASN A 125 -16.32 15.68 -2.24
C ASN A 125 -17.49 16.54 -1.77
N GLY A 126 -18.34 15.95 -0.93
CA GLY A 126 -19.55 16.61 -0.44
C GLY A 126 -20.75 16.53 -1.37
N SER A 127 -20.58 16.00 -2.61
CA SER A 127 -21.69 15.71 -3.52
C SER A 127 -22.22 14.29 -3.32
N SER A 128 -23.52 14.09 -3.53
CA SER A 128 -24.14 12.77 -3.67
C SER A 128 -24.17 12.27 -5.12
N GLU A 129 -23.83 13.13 -6.09
CA GLU A 129 -24.00 12.85 -7.51
C GLU A 129 -22.72 12.42 -8.19
N TRP A 130 -22.85 11.51 -9.16
CA TRP A 130 -21.81 11.05 -10.06
C TRP A 130 -21.96 11.73 -11.41
N SER A 131 -20.95 12.48 -11.85
CA SER A 131 -20.93 13.18 -13.13
C SER A 131 -20.00 12.46 -14.12
N PRO A 132 -20.37 12.35 -15.41
CA PRO A 132 -19.50 11.80 -16.43
C PRO A 132 -18.28 12.71 -16.65
N ILE A 133 -17.11 12.08 -16.92
CA ILE A 133 -15.85 12.75 -17.24
C ILE A 133 -15.10 11.95 -18.31
N TYR A 134 -14.09 12.56 -18.95
CA TYR A 134 -13.20 11.90 -19.92
C TYR A 134 -13.95 11.16 -21.04
N GLU A 135 -15.04 11.72 -21.56
CA GLU A 135 -15.91 11.10 -22.56
C GLU A 135 -15.21 10.79 -23.89
N ASN A 136 -14.11 11.46 -24.19
CA ASN A 136 -13.28 11.26 -25.36
C ASN A 136 -12.21 10.17 -25.23
N PHE A 137 -12.07 9.51 -24.07
CA PHE A 137 -11.21 8.36 -23.91
C PHE A 137 -11.87 7.10 -24.44
N GLN A 138 -11.33 6.53 -25.53
CA GLN A 138 -11.97 5.45 -26.28
C GLN A 138 -11.44 4.05 -25.98
N LEU A 139 -10.39 3.93 -25.15
CA LEU A 139 -9.80 2.63 -24.84
C LEU A 139 -10.58 1.92 -23.73
N LYS A 140 -10.46 0.59 -23.73
CA LYS A 140 -11.03 -0.34 -22.76
C LYS A 140 -9.92 -1.06 -22.01
N GLY A 141 -10.27 -1.81 -20.98
CA GLY A 141 -9.31 -2.54 -20.17
C GLY A 141 -8.53 -1.61 -19.24
N ILE A 142 -9.25 -0.66 -18.63
CA ILE A 142 -8.66 0.32 -17.71
C ILE A 142 -8.46 -0.34 -16.36
N LEU A 143 -7.21 -0.37 -15.92
CA LEU A 143 -6.81 -0.95 -14.63
C LEU A 143 -6.85 0.09 -13.51
N ASP A 144 -6.37 1.30 -13.78
CA ASP A 144 -6.23 2.33 -12.75
C ASP A 144 -6.29 3.74 -13.34
N VAL A 145 -6.64 4.70 -12.49
CA VAL A 145 -6.62 6.15 -12.78
C VAL A 145 -5.84 6.84 -11.67
N PHE A 146 -4.87 7.66 -12.06
CA PHE A 146 -4.05 8.41 -11.13
C PHE A 146 -4.03 9.89 -11.51
N GLU A 147 -4.26 10.77 -10.53
CA GLU A 147 -4.19 12.23 -10.70
C GLU A 147 -3.05 12.79 -9.86
N THR A 148 -2.13 13.53 -10.49
CA THR A 148 -1.01 14.16 -9.79
C THR A 148 -1.47 15.37 -8.98
N ALA A 149 -0.62 15.82 -8.05
CA ALA A 149 -0.84 17.07 -7.33
C ALA A 149 -0.98 18.29 -8.27
N GLY A 150 -0.33 18.25 -9.44
CA GLY A 150 -0.41 19.26 -10.49
C GLY A 150 -1.69 19.21 -11.32
N GLY A 151 -2.49 18.13 -11.23
CA GLY A 151 -3.72 17.96 -12.00
C GLY A 151 -3.53 17.22 -13.33
N THR A 152 -2.35 16.68 -13.58
CA THR A 152 -2.15 15.73 -14.70
C THR A 152 -2.80 14.42 -14.38
N VAL A 153 -3.55 13.87 -15.33
CA VAL A 153 -4.28 12.61 -15.17
C VAL A 153 -3.62 11.51 -15.98
N PHE A 154 -3.46 10.36 -15.35
CA PHE A 154 -2.95 9.16 -15.98
C PHE A 154 -4.00 8.05 -15.96
N ILE A 155 -4.11 7.32 -17.06
CA ILE A 155 -4.94 6.12 -17.19
C ILE A 155 -4.04 4.94 -17.51
N VAL A 156 -4.07 3.92 -16.65
CA VAL A 156 -3.35 2.65 -16.84
C VAL A 156 -4.27 1.68 -17.56
N CYS A 157 -3.84 1.17 -18.71
CA CYS A 157 -4.57 0.15 -19.46
C CYS A 157 -3.88 -1.20 -19.44
N ASP A 158 -4.68 -2.29 -19.46
CA ASP A 158 -4.20 -3.66 -19.42
C ASP A 158 -3.58 -4.14 -20.75
N ARG A 159 -3.00 -5.37 -20.72
CA ARG A 159 -2.51 -6.12 -21.88
C ARG A 159 -1.54 -5.33 -22.76
N GLY A 160 -0.66 -4.54 -22.13
CA GLY A 160 0.36 -3.79 -22.84
C GLY A 160 -0.18 -2.60 -23.62
N ARG A 161 -1.41 -2.16 -23.37
CA ARG A 161 -2.03 -0.99 -24.02
C ARG A 161 -1.46 0.34 -23.57
N GLY A 162 -0.69 0.36 -22.49
CA GLY A 162 0.09 1.53 -22.14
C GLY A 162 -0.47 2.38 -21.00
N LEU A 163 0.32 3.39 -20.69
CA LEU A 163 0.03 4.48 -19.79
C LEU A 163 -0.32 5.72 -20.61
N PHE A 164 -1.52 6.24 -20.43
CA PHE A 164 -2.01 7.43 -21.11
C PHE A 164 -1.98 8.61 -20.16
N ARG A 165 -1.55 9.76 -20.67
CA ARG A 165 -1.39 11.02 -19.96
C ARG A 165 -2.29 12.10 -20.57
N SER A 166 -2.93 12.90 -19.72
CA SER A 166 -3.64 14.12 -20.09
C SER A 166 -3.27 15.26 -19.15
N THR A 167 -3.01 16.44 -19.71
CA THR A 167 -2.74 17.69 -18.97
C THR A 167 -3.86 18.72 -19.10
N ASP A 168 -4.93 18.37 -19.79
CA ASP A 168 -6.04 19.25 -20.14
C ASP A 168 -7.39 18.72 -19.66
N ASN A 169 -7.37 18.04 -18.51
CA ASN A 169 -8.54 17.43 -17.88
C ASN A 169 -9.26 16.42 -18.79
N GLY A 170 -8.47 15.57 -19.46
CA GLY A 170 -9.00 14.48 -20.27
C GLY A 170 -9.53 14.87 -21.65
N LYS A 171 -9.25 16.10 -22.15
CA LYS A 171 -9.64 16.50 -23.49
C LYS A 171 -8.78 15.84 -24.56
N ASN A 172 -7.47 15.72 -24.27
CA ASN A 172 -6.51 15.04 -25.13
C ASN A 172 -5.68 14.04 -24.34
N TRP A 173 -5.35 12.91 -24.98
CA TRP A 173 -4.60 11.82 -24.38
C TRP A 173 -3.40 11.41 -25.22
N LYS A 174 -2.24 11.22 -24.56
CA LYS A 174 -1.00 10.76 -25.19
C LYS A 174 -0.53 9.50 -24.48
N GLU A 175 -0.21 8.45 -25.23
CA GLU A 175 0.49 7.29 -24.69
C GLU A 175 1.94 7.66 -24.38
N VAL A 176 2.40 7.44 -23.14
CA VAL A 176 3.74 7.85 -22.69
C VAL A 176 4.67 6.68 -22.39
N THR A 177 4.13 5.53 -21.95
CA THR A 177 4.89 4.29 -21.74
C THR A 177 3.96 3.09 -21.68
N ARG A 178 4.51 1.87 -21.49
CA ARG A 178 3.76 0.62 -21.43
C ARG A 178 4.20 -0.27 -20.27
N GLY A 179 3.35 -1.25 -19.92
CA GLY A 179 3.66 -2.28 -18.94
C GLY A 179 3.74 -1.76 -17.51
N VAL A 180 2.89 -0.79 -17.18
CA VAL A 180 2.78 -0.15 -15.87
C VAL A 180 1.51 -0.62 -15.18
N TRP A 181 1.54 -0.75 -13.85
CA TRP A 181 0.36 -1.14 -13.07
C TRP A 181 -0.05 -0.12 -12.02
N LYS A 182 0.91 0.55 -11.35
CA LYS A 182 0.64 1.51 -10.28
C LYS A 182 1.57 2.70 -10.40
N LEU A 183 1.04 3.89 -10.17
CA LEU A 183 1.78 5.14 -10.09
C LEU A 183 1.73 5.70 -8.67
N VAL A 184 2.79 6.39 -8.29
CA VAL A 184 2.84 7.23 -7.08
C VAL A 184 3.62 8.50 -7.38
N GLU A 185 3.32 9.55 -6.59
CA GLU A 185 4.01 10.84 -6.66
C GLU A 185 4.57 11.20 -5.29
N SER A 186 5.78 11.74 -5.27
CA SER A 186 6.38 12.40 -4.10
C SER A 186 7.32 13.50 -4.54
N ASN A 187 7.14 14.71 -4.01
CA ASN A 187 7.97 15.88 -4.30
C ASN A 187 8.14 16.18 -5.80
N GLY A 188 7.08 16.04 -6.59
CA GLY A 188 7.08 16.29 -8.03
C GLY A 188 7.80 15.21 -8.86
N VAL A 189 8.21 14.11 -8.25
CA VAL A 189 8.74 12.94 -8.93
C VAL A 189 7.66 11.88 -9.03
N LEU A 190 7.44 11.35 -10.22
CA LEU A 190 6.56 10.20 -10.45
C LEU A 190 7.38 8.92 -10.48
N MET A 191 6.85 7.90 -9.81
CA MET A 191 7.36 6.54 -9.86
C MET A 191 6.26 5.57 -10.25
N ALA A 192 6.64 4.51 -10.97
CA ALA A 192 5.71 3.44 -11.30
C ALA A 192 6.39 2.08 -11.22
N ASN A 193 5.62 1.07 -10.80
CA ASN A 193 6.03 -0.31 -10.98
C ASN A 193 5.68 -0.79 -12.38
N SER A 194 6.57 -1.56 -12.99
CA SER A 194 6.43 -2.01 -14.36
C SER A 194 6.95 -3.43 -14.57
N ILE A 195 6.68 -3.98 -15.76
CA ILE A 195 7.24 -5.28 -16.19
C ILE A 195 8.77 -5.29 -16.23
N ASN A 196 9.40 -4.12 -16.29
CA ASN A 196 10.85 -3.95 -16.39
C ASN A 196 11.46 -3.42 -15.07
N GLY A 197 10.74 -3.52 -13.94
CA GLY A 197 11.18 -3.03 -12.65
C GLY A 197 10.48 -1.75 -12.23
N ILE A 198 11.22 -0.81 -11.65
CA ILE A 198 10.71 0.50 -11.24
C ILE A 198 11.16 1.54 -12.24
N ILE A 199 10.22 2.34 -12.72
CA ILE A 199 10.47 3.44 -13.63
C ILE A 199 10.16 4.78 -12.97
N ARG A 200 10.81 5.83 -13.44
CA ARG A 200 10.81 7.18 -12.88
C ARG A 200 10.55 8.23 -13.94
N SER A 201 9.84 9.29 -13.59
CA SER A 201 9.71 10.51 -14.37
C SER A 201 9.92 11.75 -13.49
N THR A 202 10.57 12.79 -14.05
CA THR A 202 10.78 14.10 -13.41
C THR A 202 10.21 15.25 -14.24
N ASP A 203 9.50 14.94 -15.28
CA ASP A 203 8.90 15.88 -16.24
C ASP A 203 7.38 15.68 -16.33
N ASP A 204 6.75 15.43 -15.18
CA ASP A 204 5.31 15.22 -15.05
C ASP A 204 4.80 14.04 -15.91
N GLY A 205 5.63 12.99 -16.09
CA GLY A 205 5.28 11.76 -16.80
C GLY A 205 5.38 11.86 -18.33
N GLU A 206 6.04 12.87 -18.86
CA GLU A 206 6.29 13.01 -20.31
C GLU A 206 7.28 11.94 -20.78
N THR A 207 8.37 11.74 -20.02
CA THR A 207 9.38 10.70 -20.27
C THR A 207 9.63 9.84 -19.04
N TRP A 208 10.05 8.60 -19.28
CA TRP A 208 10.25 7.60 -18.23
C TRP A 208 11.60 6.89 -18.39
N GLU A 209 12.33 6.74 -17.29
CA GLU A 209 13.59 5.98 -17.22
C GLU A 209 13.48 4.82 -16.21
N THR A 210 14.13 3.70 -16.48
CA THR A 210 14.20 2.58 -15.52
C THR A 210 15.27 2.85 -14.47
N VAL A 211 14.89 2.82 -13.20
CA VAL A 211 15.79 3.08 -12.06
C VAL A 211 16.10 1.84 -11.22
N ILE A 212 15.30 0.78 -11.32
CA ILE A 212 15.63 -0.56 -10.81
C ILE A 212 15.23 -1.56 -11.89
N SER A 213 16.22 -2.26 -12.44
CA SER A 213 15.98 -3.28 -13.48
C SER A 213 16.33 -4.70 -13.02
N GLU A 214 17.52 -4.97 -12.54
CA GLU A 214 18.06 -6.26 -12.02
C GLU A 214 17.36 -7.55 -12.52
N GLY A 215 16.86 -7.56 -13.76
CA GLY A 215 16.04 -8.65 -14.31
C GLY A 215 14.66 -8.77 -13.66
N SER A 216 14.15 -7.69 -13.09
CA SER A 216 13.06 -7.70 -12.12
C SER A 216 11.79 -7.06 -12.65
N VAL A 217 10.69 -7.56 -12.10
CA VAL A 217 9.38 -6.96 -12.21
C VAL A 217 9.15 -6.07 -10.99
N GLY A 218 8.64 -4.85 -11.19
CA GLY A 218 8.20 -3.99 -10.09
C GLY A 218 6.93 -4.56 -9.47
N ILE A 219 6.97 -4.88 -8.18
CA ILE A 219 5.82 -5.48 -7.46
C ILE A 219 5.01 -4.40 -6.78
N ASP A 220 5.67 -3.52 -6.03
CA ASP A 220 5.03 -2.41 -5.34
C ASP A 220 5.93 -1.18 -5.31
N ILE A 221 5.32 -0.01 -5.25
CA ILE A 221 5.96 1.28 -5.06
C ILE A 221 5.10 2.12 -4.13
N ALA A 222 5.70 2.75 -3.14
CA ALA A 222 5.02 3.59 -2.18
C ALA A 222 5.81 4.88 -1.91
N PRO A 223 5.14 6.03 -1.76
CA PRO A 223 5.78 7.21 -1.22
C PRO A 223 6.11 6.98 0.26
N ILE A 224 7.26 7.48 0.69
CA ILE A 224 7.69 7.52 2.08
C ILE A 224 8.13 8.94 2.42
N ASP A 225 8.35 9.22 3.69
CA ASP A 225 8.84 10.53 4.12
C ASP A 225 10.22 10.82 3.49
N GLY A 226 10.26 11.86 2.67
CA GLY A 226 11.45 12.29 1.94
C GLY A 226 11.84 11.40 0.74
N GLY A 227 11.00 10.43 0.31
CA GLY A 227 11.41 9.57 -0.81
C GLY A 227 10.41 8.49 -1.23
N PHE A 228 10.96 7.32 -1.57
CA PHE A 228 10.18 6.17 -2.06
C PHE A 228 10.67 4.86 -1.46
N ALA A 229 9.76 3.91 -1.27
CA ALA A 229 10.05 2.51 -1.01
C ALA A 229 9.52 1.66 -2.17
N ALA A 230 10.27 0.62 -2.57
CA ALA A 230 9.92 -0.24 -3.69
C ALA A 230 10.12 -1.72 -3.33
N ILE A 231 9.27 -2.57 -3.90
CA ILE A 231 9.43 -4.02 -3.92
C ILE A 231 9.62 -4.45 -5.37
N THR A 232 10.70 -5.20 -5.64
CA THR A 232 10.98 -5.78 -6.95
C THR A 232 11.11 -7.29 -6.83
N PHE A 233 10.73 -8.02 -7.88
CA PHE A 233 10.91 -9.47 -7.97
C PHE A 233 12.08 -9.78 -8.88
N ASN A 234 13.10 -10.44 -8.34
CA ASN A 234 14.22 -10.91 -9.13
C ASN A 234 13.92 -12.34 -9.64
N THR A 235 13.73 -12.47 -10.95
CA THR A 235 13.39 -13.73 -11.60
C THR A 235 14.53 -14.76 -11.61
N GLN A 236 15.77 -14.34 -11.35
CA GLN A 236 16.94 -15.27 -11.29
C GLN A 236 17.08 -15.91 -9.92
N SER A 237 16.82 -15.15 -8.84
CA SER A 237 16.94 -15.63 -7.46
C SER A 237 15.61 -16.09 -6.87
N ASP A 238 14.51 -15.87 -7.56
CA ASP A 238 13.14 -16.20 -7.13
C ASP A 238 12.76 -15.52 -5.80
N THR A 239 13.27 -14.30 -5.58
CA THR A 239 13.08 -13.55 -4.35
C THR A 239 12.57 -12.13 -4.63
N ARG A 240 11.86 -11.55 -3.66
CA ARG A 240 11.51 -10.14 -3.67
C ARG A 240 12.46 -9.36 -2.77
N ARG A 241 12.87 -8.19 -3.26
CA ARG A 241 13.75 -7.28 -2.56
C ARG A 241 12.99 -6.01 -2.20
N VAL A 242 13.21 -5.52 -0.98
CA VAL A 242 12.66 -4.24 -0.50
C VAL A 242 13.77 -3.21 -0.46
N ARG A 243 13.51 -2.04 -1.07
CA ARG A 243 14.49 -0.95 -1.20
C ARG A 243 13.85 0.39 -0.88
N THR A 244 14.69 1.36 -0.47
CA THR A 244 14.30 2.76 -0.31
C THR A 244 15.24 3.68 -1.09
N SER A 245 14.70 4.83 -1.48
CA SER A 245 15.45 5.93 -2.10
C SER A 245 15.03 7.24 -1.46
N TYR A 246 16.00 8.11 -1.16
CA TYR A 246 15.79 9.43 -0.56
C TYR A 246 16.32 10.57 -1.44
N ASP A 247 16.68 10.27 -2.69
CA ASP A 247 17.23 11.22 -3.67
C ASP A 247 16.38 11.33 -4.95
N GLY A 248 15.07 11.14 -4.78
CA GLY A 248 14.11 11.14 -5.88
C GLY A 248 14.24 9.93 -6.78
N GLY A 249 14.66 8.77 -6.27
CA GLY A 249 14.73 7.51 -6.99
C GLY A 249 15.98 7.30 -7.83
N LYS A 250 17.02 8.11 -7.64
CA LYS A 250 18.30 7.95 -8.37
C LYS A 250 19.12 6.79 -7.82
N ASN A 251 19.21 6.71 -6.49
CA ASN A 251 19.92 5.64 -5.80
C ASN A 251 18.99 4.87 -4.86
N TRP A 252 19.13 3.56 -4.82
CA TRP A 252 18.29 2.66 -4.05
C TRP A 252 19.10 1.81 -3.10
N GLN A 253 18.70 1.78 -1.83
CA GLN A 253 19.32 0.98 -0.78
C GLN A 253 18.40 -0.16 -0.37
N ALA A 254 18.94 -1.39 -0.32
CA ALA A 254 18.21 -2.54 0.21
C ALA A 254 18.00 -2.38 1.73
N ILE A 255 16.79 -2.72 2.18
CA ILE A 255 16.38 -2.64 3.60
C ILE A 255 15.76 -3.95 4.10
N ASP A 256 15.99 -5.04 3.41
CA ASP A 256 15.38 -6.36 3.64
C ASP A 256 16.38 -7.42 4.18
N ALA A 257 17.58 -7.02 4.61
CA ALA A 257 18.61 -7.96 5.04
C ALA A 257 18.20 -8.84 6.23
N ASP A 258 17.34 -8.34 7.11
CA ASP A 258 16.82 -9.04 8.30
C ASP A 258 15.41 -9.61 8.08
N LEU A 259 14.80 -9.43 6.91
CA LEU A 259 13.56 -10.09 6.55
C LEU A 259 13.84 -11.51 6.05
N PRO A 260 13.03 -12.51 6.42
CA PRO A 260 13.12 -13.83 5.79
C PRO A 260 12.95 -13.72 4.28
N PRO A 261 13.83 -14.36 3.48
CA PRO A 261 13.68 -14.32 2.03
C PRO A 261 12.33 -14.90 1.58
N SER A 262 11.64 -14.19 0.67
CA SER A 262 10.36 -14.67 0.16
C SER A 262 10.05 -14.07 -1.22
N MET A 263 9.38 -14.87 -2.05
CA MET A 263 8.79 -14.46 -3.32
C MET A 263 7.40 -13.80 -3.15
N LYS A 264 6.89 -13.68 -1.92
CA LYS A 264 5.51 -13.20 -1.64
C LYS A 264 5.45 -11.96 -0.75
N ILE A 265 6.53 -11.18 -0.63
CA ILE A 265 6.47 -9.87 0.03
C ILE A 265 5.53 -8.97 -0.80
N SER A 266 4.44 -8.47 -0.22
CA SER A 266 3.35 -7.88 -1.00
C SER A 266 3.30 -6.35 -0.97
N SER A 267 3.68 -5.74 0.15
CA SER A 267 3.52 -4.30 0.35
C SER A 267 4.56 -3.75 1.31
N ILE A 268 4.91 -2.50 1.11
CA ILE A 268 5.76 -1.70 1.99
C ILE A 268 5.11 -0.33 2.20
N ILE A 269 4.97 0.10 3.45
CA ILE A 269 4.44 1.42 3.81
C ILE A 269 5.26 2.04 4.93
N GLN A 270 5.17 3.37 5.08
CA GLN A 270 5.70 4.09 6.23
C GLN A 270 4.58 4.78 7.00
N VAL A 271 4.65 4.72 8.35
CA VAL A 271 3.78 5.48 9.25
C VAL A 271 4.64 6.09 10.36
N GLY A 272 4.78 7.41 10.36
CA GLY A 272 5.77 8.09 11.19
C GLY A 272 7.17 7.54 10.95
N ASP A 273 7.89 7.21 12.02
CA ASP A 273 9.26 6.66 11.94
C ASP A 273 9.32 5.17 11.62
N TYR A 274 8.17 4.50 11.43
CA TYR A 274 8.14 3.05 11.27
C TYR A 274 7.86 2.64 9.82
N PHE A 275 8.64 1.66 9.33
CA PHE A 275 8.27 0.89 8.15
C PHE A 275 7.45 -0.34 8.52
N PHE A 276 6.51 -0.70 7.67
CA PHE A 276 5.71 -1.91 7.77
C PHE A 276 5.77 -2.68 6.46
N CYS A 277 5.98 -3.98 6.56
CA CYS A 277 6.12 -4.85 5.40
C CYS A 277 5.14 -6.04 5.49
N GLY A 278 4.37 -6.23 4.43
CA GLY A 278 3.49 -7.40 4.29
C GLY A 278 4.29 -8.60 3.77
N HIS A 279 4.39 -9.64 4.57
CA HIS A 279 5.19 -10.84 4.33
C HIS A 279 4.32 -12.11 4.52
N PRO A 280 4.64 -13.27 3.91
CA PRO A 280 3.90 -14.51 4.13
C PRO A 280 3.81 -14.95 5.59
N ASN A 281 4.79 -14.63 6.41
CA ASN A 281 4.77 -14.91 7.85
C ASN A 281 3.87 -13.94 8.63
N GLY A 282 3.44 -12.84 8.02
CA GLY A 282 2.62 -11.80 8.65
C GLY A 282 3.10 -10.39 8.36
N ILE A 283 2.85 -9.46 9.29
CA ILE A 283 3.28 -8.07 9.18
C ILE A 283 4.55 -7.87 9.99
N TYR A 284 5.60 -7.40 9.32
CA TYR A 284 6.83 -6.97 9.96
C TYR A 284 6.85 -5.46 10.12
N ARG A 285 7.51 -4.99 11.19
CA ARG A 285 7.74 -3.57 11.47
C ARG A 285 9.22 -3.33 11.73
N SER A 286 9.74 -2.25 11.15
CA SER A 286 11.08 -1.71 11.43
C SER A 286 10.97 -0.30 12.01
N ARG A 287 11.85 0.03 12.98
CA ARG A 287 11.97 1.36 13.59
C ARG A 287 13.33 2.02 13.31
N ASP A 288 14.17 1.38 12.54
CA ASP A 288 15.55 1.78 12.25
C ASP A 288 15.84 1.84 10.74
N LYS A 289 14.81 2.24 9.96
CA LYS A 289 14.85 2.38 8.50
C LYS A 289 15.18 1.06 7.79
N GLY A 290 14.64 -0.06 8.29
CA GLY A 290 14.77 -1.37 7.67
C GLY A 290 16.06 -2.11 7.97
N LYS A 291 16.86 -1.68 8.96
CA LYS A 291 18.04 -2.43 9.39
C LYS A 291 17.66 -3.68 10.16
N THR A 292 16.61 -3.59 11.00
CA THR A 292 16.03 -4.72 11.73
C THR A 292 14.51 -4.76 11.56
N TRP A 293 13.94 -5.97 11.57
CA TRP A 293 12.52 -6.20 11.38
C TRP A 293 11.95 -7.11 12.46
N GLN A 294 10.85 -6.70 13.06
CA GLN A 294 10.12 -7.46 14.05
C GLN A 294 8.78 -7.90 13.50
N LEU A 295 8.45 -9.20 13.59
CA LEU A 295 7.11 -9.71 13.33
C LEU A 295 6.15 -9.19 14.40
N ILE A 296 5.14 -8.41 14.01
CA ILE A 296 4.17 -7.79 14.91
C ILE A 296 2.76 -8.36 14.80
N LEU A 297 2.41 -8.99 13.69
CA LEU A 297 1.16 -9.71 13.50
C LEU A 297 1.44 -10.96 12.65
N PRO A 298 1.30 -12.17 13.19
CA PRO A 298 1.44 -13.40 12.41
C PRO A 298 0.41 -13.49 11.28
N SER A 299 0.74 -14.23 10.23
CA SER A 299 -0.16 -14.46 9.10
C SER A 299 -1.43 -15.18 9.53
N ILE A 300 -2.53 -14.94 8.83
CA ILE A 300 -3.81 -15.59 9.03
C ILE A 300 -4.03 -16.52 7.83
N GLU A 301 -4.28 -17.80 8.08
CA GLU A 301 -4.53 -18.80 7.03
C GLU A 301 -3.45 -18.82 5.91
N ASN A 302 -2.19 -18.60 6.29
CA ASN A 302 -1.06 -18.48 5.35
C ASN A 302 -1.23 -17.39 4.29
N LYS A 303 -2.04 -16.37 4.56
CA LYS A 303 -2.24 -15.22 3.68
C LYS A 303 -1.20 -14.13 3.97
N VAL A 304 -0.79 -13.42 2.94
CA VAL A 304 0.04 -12.22 3.06
C VAL A 304 -0.87 -10.99 3.24
N PHE A 305 -0.41 -10.01 4.01
CA PHE A 305 -1.18 -8.78 4.18
C PHE A 305 -0.77 -7.71 3.16
N ASN A 306 -1.74 -7.22 2.40
CA ASN A 306 -1.61 -5.96 1.66
C ASN A 306 -1.88 -4.79 2.62
N LEU A 307 -0.91 -3.90 2.75
CA LEU A 307 -0.95 -2.78 3.67
C LEU A 307 -1.29 -1.49 2.95
N SER A 308 -2.08 -0.65 3.61
CA SER A 308 -2.39 0.71 3.16
C SER A 308 -2.48 1.65 4.37
N VAL A 309 -2.33 2.95 4.14
CA VAL A 309 -2.27 3.94 5.21
C VAL A 309 -3.17 5.14 4.93
N SER A 310 -3.86 5.61 5.99
CA SER A 310 -4.61 6.86 6.02
C SER A 310 -4.19 7.67 7.26
N GLY A 311 -3.39 8.71 7.05
CA GLY A 311 -2.72 9.41 8.15
C GLY A 311 -1.88 8.44 9.00
N ASN A 312 -2.23 8.28 10.28
CA ASN A 312 -1.55 7.34 11.18
C ASN A 312 -2.27 5.99 11.31
N VAL A 313 -3.31 5.75 10.52
CA VAL A 313 -4.10 4.52 10.56
C VAL A 313 -3.60 3.55 9.50
N ILE A 314 -3.28 2.33 9.92
CA ILE A 314 -2.86 1.25 9.04
C ILE A 314 -4.05 0.32 8.80
N TYR A 315 -4.29 -0.01 7.55
CA TYR A 315 -5.21 -1.06 7.13
C TYR A 315 -4.42 -2.24 6.58
N ALA A 316 -4.84 -3.46 6.95
CA ALA A 316 -4.21 -4.70 6.49
C ALA A 316 -5.28 -5.65 5.95
N ILE A 317 -5.08 -6.13 4.72
CA ILE A 317 -6.01 -6.99 4.01
C ILE A 317 -5.30 -8.30 3.70
N PRO A 318 -5.75 -9.43 4.27
CA PRO A 318 -5.19 -10.73 3.93
C PRO A 318 -5.50 -11.11 2.47
N SER A 319 -4.49 -11.51 1.72
CA SER A 319 -4.61 -12.00 0.36
C SER A 319 -3.79 -13.26 0.14
N ALA A 320 -4.09 -14.02 -0.92
CA ALA A 320 -3.32 -15.23 -1.25
C ALA A 320 -1.85 -14.91 -1.64
N GLY A 321 -1.56 -13.64 -1.94
CA GLY A 321 -0.29 -13.21 -2.54
C GLY A 321 -0.22 -13.61 -4.01
N CYS A 322 0.33 -12.77 -4.85
CA CYS A 322 0.61 -13.08 -6.25
C CYS A 322 2.01 -13.67 -6.37
#